data_89ecc341f83276ea684443a4f9d2ae18
#
_entry.id   89ecc341f83276ea684443a4f9d2ae18
#
_cell.length_a   1.000
_cell.length_b   1.000
_cell.length_c   1.000
_cell.angle_alpha   90.00
_cell.angle_beta   90.00
_cell.angle_gamma   90.00
#
_symmetry.space_group_name_H-M   'P 1'
#
loop_
_entity.id
_entity.type
_entity.pdbx_description
1 polymer ?
#
loop_
_entity_poly.entity_id
_entity_poly.type
_entity_poly.pdbx_seq_one_letter_code
_entity_poly.pdbx_strand_id
1 'polypeptide(L)'
;MRYSYAVYEEYVHALDVQEELRKDIENDFQGFELYYQPVVNIAKKKILGAEALIRWHSKKFGFMSPGQFIPMLEETGLIIPLGRWITRTAIQQCVKWQKVVPGFRMNVNLSFVQIKKSNALQDILFLIDTLNVDKSVLMIEVTESGEIESGVAARVLRSFKDESIPLAIDDFGTGYSNLRYVKDMTFDLVKIDQSFIRNITHSKYDYLVVKQFTELAHSLNLTVCYEGVETEEDFKCVLGLKPDYIQGYYFSRPVPAEEFEQKCLDQPVVF
;
A
#
# COMPACT_ATOMS: atom_id res chain seq x y z
N MET A 1 -1.53 15.96 -39.03
CA MET A 1 -0.68 16.99 -38.41
C MET A 1 -1.09 17.35 -36.97
N ARG A 2 -2.38 17.53 -36.60
CA ARG A 2 -2.77 17.82 -35.20
C ARG A 2 -2.46 16.71 -34.20
N TYR A 3 -2.59 15.44 -34.57
CA TYR A 3 -2.29 14.30 -33.70
C TYR A 3 -0.81 14.18 -33.29
N SER A 4 0.11 14.58 -34.19
CA SER A 4 1.55 14.53 -33.89
C SER A 4 2.01 15.63 -32.95
N TYR A 5 1.32 16.78 -32.92
CA TYR A 5 1.69 17.90 -32.05
C TYR A 5 1.26 17.67 -30.60
N ALA A 6 0.05 17.15 -30.37
CA ALA A 6 -0.43 16.81 -29.01
C ALA A 6 0.46 15.71 -28.36
N VAL A 7 0.82 14.67 -29.11
CA VAL A 7 1.72 13.61 -28.60
C VAL A 7 3.12 14.17 -28.28
N TYR A 8 3.60 15.13 -29.06
CA TYR A 8 4.87 15.79 -28.79
C TYR A 8 4.81 16.65 -27.52
N GLU A 9 3.74 17.42 -27.31
CA GLU A 9 3.53 18.21 -26.09
C GLU A 9 3.43 17.34 -24.85
N GLU A 10 2.69 16.21 -24.90
CA GLU A 10 2.61 15.23 -23.81
C GLU A 10 3.98 14.64 -23.49
N TYR A 11 4.75 14.29 -24.50
CA TYR A 11 6.10 13.77 -24.31
C TYR A 11 7.05 14.79 -23.67
N VAL A 12 7.03 16.04 -24.14
CA VAL A 12 7.84 17.12 -23.55
C VAL A 12 7.41 17.38 -22.09
N HIS A 13 6.10 17.38 -21.82
CA HIS A 13 5.60 17.52 -20.47
C HIS A 13 6.06 16.38 -19.55
N ALA A 14 6.03 15.14 -20.02
CA ALA A 14 6.52 14.00 -19.26
C ALA A 14 8.01 14.12 -18.91
N LEU A 15 8.85 14.56 -19.87
CA LEU A 15 10.27 14.81 -19.62
C LEU A 15 10.49 15.91 -18.58
N ASP A 16 9.71 16.97 -18.64
CA ASP A 16 9.76 18.09 -17.69
C ASP A 16 9.39 17.62 -16.26
N VAL A 17 8.39 16.75 -16.14
CA VAL A 17 8.00 16.15 -14.85
C VAL A 17 9.10 15.22 -14.32
N GLN A 18 9.67 14.37 -15.18
CA GLN A 18 10.78 13.48 -14.78
C GLN A 18 12.00 14.25 -14.30
N GLU A 19 12.33 15.37 -14.95
CA GLU A 19 13.44 16.24 -14.53
C GLU A 19 13.16 16.90 -13.17
N GLU A 20 11.94 17.35 -12.93
CA GLU A 20 11.55 17.94 -11.64
C GLU A 20 11.56 16.88 -10.53
N LEU A 21 11.02 15.67 -10.78
CA LEU A 21 11.10 14.54 -9.86
C LEU A 21 12.55 14.24 -9.45
N ARG A 22 13.47 14.22 -10.42
CA ARG A 22 14.89 14.00 -10.16
C ARG A 22 15.46 15.10 -9.25
N LYS A 23 15.21 16.36 -9.57
CA LYS A 23 15.69 17.51 -8.77
C LYS A 23 15.17 17.47 -7.34
N ASP A 24 13.87 17.19 -7.17
CA ASP A 24 13.26 17.14 -5.84
C ASP A 24 13.82 15.99 -5.01
N ILE A 25 14.08 14.82 -5.62
CA ILE A 25 14.73 13.67 -4.96
C ILE A 25 16.18 14.00 -4.58
N GLU A 26 16.96 14.60 -5.48
CA GLU A 26 18.35 15.00 -5.22
C GLU A 26 18.45 16.14 -4.19
N ASN A 27 17.39 16.94 -4.06
CA ASN A 27 17.29 18.02 -3.08
C ASN A 27 16.57 17.57 -1.79
N ASP A 28 17.01 16.46 -1.24
CA ASP A 28 16.53 15.88 0.02
C ASP A 28 15.01 15.60 0.03
N PHE A 29 14.50 15.06 -1.08
CA PHE A 29 13.10 14.68 -1.27
C PHE A 29 12.12 15.85 -1.12
N GLN A 30 12.52 17.04 -1.58
CA GLN A 30 11.71 18.24 -1.47
C GLN A 30 10.33 18.05 -2.13
N GLY A 31 9.28 18.49 -1.44
CA GLY A 31 7.90 18.36 -1.94
C GLY A 31 7.28 16.98 -1.78
N PHE A 32 8.05 15.96 -1.37
CA PHE A 32 7.49 14.66 -1.02
C PHE A 32 7.08 14.63 0.45
N GLU A 33 5.92 14.03 0.71
CA GLU A 33 5.40 13.79 2.06
C GLU A 33 4.61 12.49 2.12
N LEU A 34 4.43 11.93 3.31
CA LEU A 34 3.60 10.74 3.52
C LEU A 34 2.27 11.14 4.15
N TYR A 35 1.19 10.67 3.52
CA TYR A 35 -0.14 10.63 4.11
C TYR A 35 -0.40 9.23 4.65
N TYR A 36 -1.30 9.12 5.60
CA TYR A 36 -1.58 7.87 6.29
C TYR A 36 -3.08 7.58 6.27
N GLN A 37 -3.44 6.38 5.86
CA GLN A 37 -4.82 5.91 5.89
C GLN A 37 -4.98 4.82 6.94
N PRO A 38 -5.96 4.91 7.86
CA PRO A 38 -6.11 3.95 8.93
C PRO A 38 -6.54 2.58 8.44
N VAL A 39 -5.93 1.54 9.02
CA VAL A 39 -6.32 0.14 8.87
C VAL A 39 -6.96 -0.30 10.18
N VAL A 40 -8.25 -0.63 10.08
CA VAL A 40 -9.08 -0.99 11.24
C VAL A 40 -9.09 -2.50 11.43
N ASN A 41 -8.68 -2.96 12.61
CA ASN A 41 -8.83 -4.36 13.02
C ASN A 41 -10.25 -4.59 13.55
N ILE A 42 -10.99 -5.46 12.88
CA ILE A 42 -12.42 -5.69 13.17
C ILE A 42 -12.64 -6.41 14.49
N ALA A 43 -11.85 -7.43 14.78
CA ALA A 43 -11.97 -8.20 16.01
C ALA A 43 -11.67 -7.36 17.27
N LYS A 44 -10.70 -6.46 17.18
CA LYS A 44 -10.28 -5.59 18.30
C LYS A 44 -11.03 -4.26 18.34
N LYS A 45 -11.79 -3.92 17.27
CA LYS A 45 -12.50 -2.64 17.12
C LYS A 45 -11.57 -1.42 17.31
N LYS A 46 -10.37 -1.50 16.74
CA LYS A 46 -9.32 -0.47 16.88
C LYS A 46 -8.56 -0.28 15.58
N ILE A 47 -8.08 0.94 15.40
CA ILE A 47 -7.06 1.23 14.39
C ILE A 47 -5.72 0.71 14.93
N LEU A 48 -5.19 -0.32 14.29
CA LEU A 48 -3.93 -0.96 14.68
C LEU A 48 -2.85 -0.86 13.62
N GLY A 49 -3.10 -0.11 12.58
CA GLY A 49 -2.15 0.16 11.53
C GLY A 49 -2.58 1.32 10.64
N ALA A 50 -1.69 1.69 9.77
CA ALA A 50 -1.95 2.65 8.70
C ALA A 50 -1.15 2.28 7.45
N GLU A 51 -1.69 2.60 6.30
CA GLU A 51 -0.95 2.57 5.05
C GLU A 51 -0.29 3.93 4.81
N ALA A 52 1.02 3.91 4.52
CA ALA A 52 1.81 5.09 4.19
C ALA A 52 1.74 5.35 2.69
N LEU A 53 1.13 6.44 2.31
CA LEU A 53 0.81 6.81 0.94
C LEU A 53 1.58 8.06 0.53
N ILE A 54 2.48 7.93 -0.45
CA ILE A 54 3.29 9.04 -0.94
C ILE A 54 2.42 10.13 -1.58
N ARG A 55 2.79 11.38 -1.33
CA ARG A 55 2.26 12.58 -1.99
C ARG A 55 3.42 13.40 -2.50
N TRP A 56 3.20 14.08 -3.61
CA TRP A 56 4.18 15.00 -4.18
C TRP A 56 3.54 16.33 -4.53
N HIS A 57 4.11 17.38 -3.95
CA HIS A 57 3.76 18.77 -4.19
C HIS A 57 4.94 19.47 -4.87
N SER A 58 4.97 19.38 -6.21
CA SER A 58 6.00 20.03 -7.01
C SER A 58 5.86 21.55 -6.96
N LYS A 59 6.98 22.25 -6.85
CA LYS A 59 6.97 23.73 -6.97
C LYS A 59 6.53 24.19 -8.36
N LYS A 60 6.83 23.39 -9.40
CA LYS A 60 6.52 23.72 -10.79
C LYS A 60 5.10 23.29 -11.21
N PHE A 61 4.67 22.11 -10.76
CA PHE A 61 3.43 21.48 -11.25
C PHE A 61 2.31 21.43 -10.20
N GLY A 62 2.57 21.87 -8.96
CA GLY A 62 1.63 21.73 -7.86
C GLY A 62 1.46 20.28 -7.40
N PHE A 63 0.28 19.97 -6.88
CA PHE A 63 -0.05 18.60 -6.45
C PHE A 63 -0.18 17.66 -7.66
N MET A 64 0.60 16.58 -7.65
CA MET A 64 0.46 15.48 -8.61
C MET A 64 0.04 14.19 -7.88
N SER A 65 -0.91 13.47 -8.47
CA SER A 65 -1.36 12.20 -7.89
C SER A 65 -0.31 11.08 -8.05
N PRO A 66 -0.23 10.11 -7.11
CA PRO A 66 0.69 8.98 -7.24
C PRO A 66 0.56 8.23 -8.56
N GLY A 67 -0.66 8.02 -9.06
CA GLY A 67 -0.88 7.37 -10.36
C GLY A 67 -0.26 8.11 -11.56
N GLN A 68 0.06 9.39 -11.43
CA GLN A 68 0.71 10.16 -12.49
C GLN A 68 2.24 10.07 -12.41
N PHE A 69 2.83 10.12 -11.22
CA PHE A 69 4.29 10.22 -11.09
C PHE A 69 5.00 8.89 -10.74
N ILE A 70 4.32 7.94 -10.07
CA ILE A 70 4.91 6.63 -9.74
C ILE A 70 5.40 5.88 -11.00
N PRO A 71 4.61 5.77 -12.08
CA PRO A 71 5.10 5.12 -13.31
C PRO A 71 6.37 5.77 -13.87
N MET A 72 6.50 7.09 -13.79
CA MET A 72 7.69 7.81 -14.24
C MET A 72 8.92 7.52 -13.35
N LEU A 73 8.69 7.38 -12.04
CA LEU A 73 9.76 6.99 -11.10
C LEU A 73 10.23 5.56 -11.33
N GLU A 74 9.31 4.66 -11.68
CA GLU A 74 9.63 3.26 -12.01
C GLU A 74 10.41 3.15 -13.31
N GLU A 75 10.00 3.86 -14.34
CA GLU A 75 10.67 3.92 -15.64
C GLU A 75 12.11 4.43 -15.51
N THR A 76 12.30 5.51 -14.75
CA THR A 76 13.61 6.15 -14.54
C THR A 76 14.46 5.48 -13.46
N GLY A 77 13.89 4.57 -12.67
CA GLY A 77 14.54 3.95 -11.51
C GLY A 77 14.63 4.84 -10.27
N LEU A 78 14.09 6.06 -10.32
CA LEU A 78 14.04 6.99 -9.18
C LEU A 78 13.14 6.49 -8.05
N ILE A 79 12.28 5.52 -8.31
CA ILE A 79 11.49 4.83 -7.27
C ILE A 79 12.39 4.14 -6.23
N ILE A 80 13.63 3.78 -6.56
CA ILE A 80 14.56 3.12 -5.63
C ILE A 80 15.01 4.04 -4.50
N PRO A 81 15.63 5.21 -4.76
CA PRO A 81 16.00 6.15 -3.68
C PRO A 81 14.78 6.68 -2.94
N LEU A 82 13.69 7.00 -3.65
CA LEU A 82 12.45 7.46 -3.02
C LEU A 82 11.83 6.39 -2.12
N GLY A 83 11.80 5.13 -2.54
CA GLY A 83 11.24 4.04 -1.74
C GLY A 83 12.04 3.78 -0.45
N ARG A 84 13.37 3.96 -0.46
CA ARG A 84 14.18 3.93 0.76
C ARG A 84 13.79 5.05 1.73
N TRP A 85 13.57 6.25 1.21
CA TRP A 85 13.11 7.40 2.01
C TRP A 85 11.70 7.15 2.56
N ILE A 86 10.77 6.67 1.75
CA ILE A 86 9.40 6.28 2.17
C ILE A 86 9.46 5.30 3.33
N THR A 87 10.19 4.19 3.15
CA THR A 87 10.28 3.13 4.18
C THR A 87 10.89 3.65 5.48
N ARG A 88 11.97 4.42 5.41
CA ARG A 88 12.59 5.05 6.59
C ARG A 88 11.60 5.96 7.32
N THR A 89 10.94 6.86 6.60
CA THR A 89 9.98 7.82 7.15
C THR A 89 8.78 7.11 7.78
N ALA A 90 8.27 6.08 7.11
CA ALA A 90 7.17 5.24 7.58
C ALA A 90 7.52 4.49 8.87
N ILE A 91 8.70 3.85 8.96
CA ILE A 91 9.17 3.19 10.19
C ILE A 91 9.31 4.21 11.33
N GLN A 92 9.94 5.35 11.09
CA GLN A 92 10.13 6.39 12.12
C GLN A 92 8.80 6.89 12.66
N GLN A 93 7.80 7.06 11.79
CA GLN A 93 6.46 7.47 12.21
C GLN A 93 5.75 6.35 12.96
N CYS A 94 5.85 5.10 12.52
CA CYS A 94 5.28 3.95 13.20
C CYS A 94 5.82 3.80 14.64
N VAL A 95 7.13 3.95 14.83
CA VAL A 95 7.77 3.89 16.16
C VAL A 95 7.23 4.96 17.10
N LYS A 96 6.94 6.17 16.61
CA LYS A 96 6.29 7.21 17.42
C LYS A 96 4.89 6.76 17.84
N TRP A 97 4.11 6.20 16.92
CA TRP A 97 2.73 5.80 17.19
C TRP A 97 2.63 4.53 18.06
N GLN A 98 3.61 3.62 17.97
CA GLN A 98 3.68 2.45 18.87
C GLN A 98 3.81 2.82 20.36
N LYS A 99 4.31 4.03 20.68
CA LYS A 99 4.34 4.53 22.07
C LYS A 99 2.93 4.82 22.62
N VAL A 100 1.99 5.12 21.73
CA VAL A 100 0.57 5.41 22.07
C VAL A 100 -0.27 4.15 21.87
N VAL A 101 -0.08 3.43 20.75
CA VAL A 101 -0.81 2.22 20.39
C VAL A 101 0.19 1.08 20.24
N PRO A 102 0.48 0.31 21.30
CA PRO A 102 1.40 -0.82 21.22
C PRO A 102 0.98 -1.84 20.16
N GLY A 103 1.94 -2.27 19.33
CA GLY A 103 1.69 -3.20 18.24
C GLY A 103 1.08 -2.55 16.98
N PHE A 104 1.09 -1.21 16.90
CA PHE A 104 0.73 -0.50 15.66
C PHE A 104 1.68 -0.90 14.53
N ARG A 105 1.14 -1.13 13.33
CA ARG A 105 1.89 -1.56 12.14
C ARG A 105 1.76 -0.54 11.03
N MET A 106 2.83 -0.38 10.23
CA MET A 106 2.83 0.47 9.05
C MET A 106 2.88 -0.38 7.79
N ASN A 107 1.92 -0.17 6.91
CA ASN A 107 1.89 -0.77 5.58
C ASN A 107 2.64 0.13 4.60
N VAL A 108 3.52 -0.45 3.78
CA VAL A 108 4.34 0.28 2.80
C VAL A 108 4.34 -0.45 1.47
N ASN A 109 3.99 0.25 0.42
CA ASN A 109 4.01 -0.24 -0.95
C ASN A 109 5.45 -0.45 -1.44
N LEU A 110 5.72 -1.58 -2.08
CA LEU A 110 7.01 -1.93 -2.69
C LEU A 110 6.83 -2.24 -4.17
N SER A 111 7.44 -1.41 -5.02
CA SER A 111 7.40 -1.58 -6.47
C SER A 111 8.21 -2.81 -6.94
N PHE A 112 7.75 -3.47 -8.01
CA PHE A 112 8.52 -4.54 -8.67
C PHE A 112 9.85 -4.07 -9.22
N VAL A 113 10.00 -2.81 -9.57
CA VAL A 113 11.29 -2.22 -9.96
C VAL A 113 12.28 -2.27 -8.80
N GLN A 114 11.84 -1.94 -7.58
CA GLN A 114 12.67 -2.06 -6.38
C GLN A 114 13.02 -3.53 -6.10
N ILE A 115 12.06 -4.44 -6.18
CA ILE A 115 12.28 -5.88 -5.97
C ILE A 115 13.31 -6.43 -6.95
N LYS A 116 13.26 -6.03 -8.23
CA LYS A 116 14.10 -6.60 -9.29
C LYS A 116 15.44 -5.90 -9.47
N LYS A 117 15.51 -4.58 -9.23
CA LYS A 117 16.65 -3.74 -9.58
C LYS A 117 17.39 -3.16 -8.37
N SER A 118 16.99 -3.51 -7.15
CA SER A 118 17.68 -3.08 -5.93
C SER A 118 17.83 -4.22 -4.93
N ASN A 119 18.48 -3.95 -3.80
CA ASN A 119 18.56 -4.84 -2.66
C ASN A 119 17.50 -4.49 -1.61
N ALA A 120 16.21 -4.39 -2.05
CA ALA A 120 15.12 -3.88 -1.22
C ALA A 120 15.03 -4.56 0.15
N LEU A 121 15.19 -5.90 0.22
CA LEU A 121 15.19 -6.62 1.49
C LEU A 121 16.33 -6.16 2.42
N GLN A 122 17.54 -6.09 1.90
CA GLN A 122 18.71 -5.67 2.70
C GLN A 122 18.59 -4.22 3.16
N ASP A 123 18.06 -3.34 2.30
CA ASP A 123 17.78 -1.95 2.66
C ASP A 123 16.79 -1.86 3.82
N ILE A 124 15.72 -2.66 3.80
CA ILE A 124 14.71 -2.72 4.85
C ILE A 124 15.28 -3.31 6.15
N LEU A 125 16.02 -4.42 6.07
CA LEU A 125 16.68 -5.02 7.23
C LEU A 125 17.66 -4.04 7.88
N PHE A 126 18.46 -3.34 7.07
CA PHE A 126 19.37 -2.31 7.57
C PHE A 126 18.64 -1.18 8.30
N LEU A 127 17.47 -0.75 7.81
CA LEU A 127 16.67 0.26 8.48
C LEU A 127 16.09 -0.24 9.80
N ILE A 128 15.57 -1.47 9.83
CA ILE A 128 15.05 -2.14 11.03
C ILE A 128 16.14 -2.23 12.11
N ASP A 129 17.33 -2.70 11.73
CA ASP A 129 18.47 -2.81 12.64
C ASP A 129 18.95 -1.43 13.13
N THR A 130 19.10 -0.46 12.20
CA THR A 130 19.56 0.90 12.54
C THR A 130 18.61 1.62 13.49
N LEU A 131 17.31 1.43 13.30
CA LEU A 131 16.27 2.04 14.14
C LEU A 131 15.95 1.19 15.38
N ASN A 132 16.56 0.01 15.49
CA ASN A 132 16.37 -0.96 16.59
C ASN A 132 14.88 -1.25 16.85
N VAL A 133 14.18 -1.65 15.81
CA VAL A 133 12.74 -1.95 15.84
C VAL A 133 12.47 -3.42 15.50
N ASP A 134 11.30 -3.92 15.93
CA ASP A 134 10.86 -5.26 15.56
C ASP A 134 10.43 -5.33 14.08
N LYS A 135 10.69 -6.45 13.41
CA LYS A 135 10.35 -6.65 12.00
C LYS A 135 8.84 -6.53 11.73
N SER A 136 8.00 -6.81 12.73
CA SER A 136 6.54 -6.67 12.65
C SER A 136 6.05 -5.21 12.60
N VAL A 137 6.95 -4.23 12.72
CA VAL A 137 6.63 -2.81 12.55
C VAL A 137 6.11 -2.49 11.15
N LEU A 138 6.54 -3.27 10.16
CA LEU A 138 6.13 -3.13 8.77
C LEU A 138 5.25 -4.27 8.29
N MET A 139 4.39 -3.96 7.33
CA MET A 139 3.78 -4.85 6.36
C MET A 139 4.19 -4.34 4.97
N ILE A 140 4.82 -5.17 4.16
CA ILE A 140 5.19 -4.81 2.80
C ILE A 140 4.04 -5.21 1.86
N GLU A 141 3.55 -4.25 1.10
CA GLU A 141 2.47 -4.46 0.13
C GLU A 141 3.04 -4.52 -1.30
N VAL A 142 2.61 -5.51 -2.06
CA VAL A 142 2.94 -5.65 -3.49
C VAL A 142 1.66 -5.85 -4.28
N THR A 143 1.52 -5.15 -5.39
CA THR A 143 0.33 -5.25 -6.24
C THR A 143 0.21 -6.62 -6.91
N GLU A 144 -1.03 -7.06 -7.16
CA GLU A 144 -1.29 -8.24 -7.98
C GLU A 144 -0.84 -7.96 -9.43
N SER A 145 0.28 -8.51 -9.84
CA SER A 145 0.73 -8.41 -11.23
C SER A 145 1.35 -9.72 -11.69
N GLY A 146 1.32 -9.98 -13.01
CA GLY A 146 2.00 -11.13 -13.62
C GLY A 146 3.52 -11.16 -13.35
N GLU A 147 4.08 -10.08 -12.83
CA GLU A 147 5.48 -9.98 -12.45
C GLU A 147 5.84 -10.80 -11.20
N ILE A 148 4.86 -11.11 -10.34
CA ILE A 148 5.03 -12.01 -9.19
C ILE A 148 5.54 -13.39 -9.65
N GLU A 149 5.12 -13.87 -10.83
CA GLU A 149 5.58 -15.16 -11.39
C GLU A 149 7.03 -15.15 -11.87
N SER A 150 7.62 -13.98 -12.08
CA SER A 150 9.00 -13.91 -12.53
C SER A 150 9.93 -14.52 -11.48
N GLY A 151 10.78 -15.44 -11.87
CA GLY A 151 11.65 -16.20 -10.97
C GLY A 151 12.53 -15.34 -10.04
N VAL A 152 12.76 -14.06 -10.36
CA VAL A 152 13.49 -13.10 -9.53
C VAL A 152 12.56 -12.55 -8.44
N ALA A 153 11.39 -12.02 -8.79
CA ALA A 153 10.46 -11.44 -7.82
C ALA A 153 10.00 -12.49 -6.80
N ALA A 154 9.62 -13.68 -7.27
CA ALA A 154 9.24 -14.79 -6.40
C ALA A 154 10.33 -15.16 -5.36
N ARG A 155 11.60 -15.17 -5.77
CA ARG A 155 12.71 -15.46 -4.85
C ARG A 155 12.89 -14.36 -3.82
N VAL A 156 12.84 -13.10 -4.24
CA VAL A 156 12.99 -11.97 -3.33
C VAL A 156 11.83 -11.93 -2.31
N LEU A 157 10.60 -12.13 -2.76
CA LEU A 157 9.43 -12.18 -1.86
C LEU A 157 9.53 -13.33 -0.85
N ARG A 158 10.03 -14.53 -1.26
CA ARG A 158 10.30 -15.61 -0.31
C ARG A 158 11.35 -15.20 0.72
N SER A 159 12.40 -14.50 0.31
CA SER A 159 13.41 -14.02 1.25
C SER A 159 12.87 -13.05 2.30
N PHE A 160 11.86 -12.24 1.96
CA PHE A 160 11.13 -11.43 2.97
C PHE A 160 10.47 -12.33 4.01
N LYS A 161 9.85 -13.41 3.58
CA LYS A 161 9.21 -14.38 4.48
C LYS A 161 10.23 -15.11 5.35
N ASP A 162 11.35 -15.57 4.78
CA ASP A 162 12.43 -16.22 5.51
C ASP A 162 12.98 -15.30 6.61
N GLU A 163 13.00 -14.00 6.36
CA GLU A 163 13.36 -12.97 7.35
C GLU A 163 12.21 -12.58 8.29
N SER A 164 11.04 -13.22 8.18
CA SER A 164 9.85 -12.91 8.99
C SER A 164 9.34 -11.48 8.84
N ILE A 165 9.51 -10.87 7.66
CA ILE A 165 8.90 -9.60 7.32
C ILE A 165 7.53 -9.89 6.70
N PRO A 166 6.43 -9.37 7.28
CA PRO A 166 5.09 -9.64 6.78
C PRO A 166 4.85 -9.08 5.37
N LEU A 167 4.16 -9.85 4.54
CA LEU A 167 3.82 -9.51 3.16
C LEU A 167 2.30 -9.46 2.96
N ALA A 168 1.83 -8.44 2.25
CA ALA A 168 0.47 -8.36 1.74
C ALA A 168 0.46 -8.33 0.21
N ILE A 169 -0.54 -8.99 -0.38
CA ILE A 169 -0.88 -8.80 -1.79
C ILE A 169 -1.96 -7.74 -1.88
N ASP A 170 -1.72 -6.72 -2.69
CA ASP A 170 -2.59 -5.57 -2.89
C ASP A 170 -3.33 -5.61 -4.22
N ASP A 171 -4.45 -4.86 -4.33
CA ASP A 171 -5.32 -4.77 -5.51
C ASP A 171 -5.83 -6.15 -6.00
N PHE A 172 -6.01 -7.12 -5.09
CA PHE A 172 -6.37 -8.48 -5.47
C PHE A 172 -7.73 -8.55 -6.15
N GLY A 173 -7.74 -9.20 -7.32
CA GLY A 173 -8.92 -9.39 -8.15
C GLY A 173 -8.99 -8.47 -9.36
N THR A 174 -8.11 -7.48 -9.51
CA THR A 174 -8.11 -6.54 -10.64
C THR A 174 -7.31 -7.01 -11.85
N GLY A 175 -6.43 -7.98 -11.64
CA GLY A 175 -5.50 -8.47 -12.63
C GLY A 175 -5.78 -9.90 -13.09
N TYR A 176 -4.74 -10.60 -13.46
CA TYR A 176 -4.75 -12.02 -13.78
C TYR A 176 -4.77 -12.83 -12.49
N SER A 177 -5.89 -12.78 -11.74
CA SER A 177 -6.05 -13.46 -10.44
C SER A 177 -5.75 -14.94 -10.56
N ASN A 178 -4.48 -15.28 -10.39
CA ASN A 178 -4.05 -16.65 -10.38
C ASN A 178 -3.96 -17.12 -8.93
N LEU A 179 -5.00 -17.78 -8.44
CA LEU A 179 -5.03 -18.42 -7.10
C LEU A 179 -3.80 -19.27 -6.80
N ARG A 180 -2.99 -19.58 -7.83
CA ARG A 180 -1.73 -20.28 -7.67
C ARG A 180 -0.73 -19.47 -6.83
N TYR A 181 -0.74 -18.13 -6.95
CA TYR A 181 0.14 -17.28 -6.12
C TYR A 181 -0.21 -17.37 -4.64
N VAL A 182 -1.50 -17.38 -4.36
CA VAL A 182 -2.00 -17.51 -2.99
C VAL A 182 -1.51 -18.82 -2.37
N LYS A 183 -1.36 -19.88 -3.19
CA LYS A 183 -0.86 -21.19 -2.75
C LYS A 183 0.66 -21.26 -2.69
N ASP A 184 1.37 -20.74 -3.68
CA ASP A 184 2.81 -20.94 -3.87
C ASP A 184 3.64 -19.83 -3.20
N MET A 185 3.02 -18.69 -2.87
CA MET A 185 3.62 -17.58 -2.15
C MET A 185 3.00 -17.40 -0.78
N THR A 186 3.85 -17.27 0.20
CA THR A 186 3.46 -17.15 1.60
C THR A 186 3.18 -15.70 1.97
N PHE A 187 2.08 -15.14 1.45
CA PHE A 187 1.55 -13.88 1.96
C PHE A 187 0.93 -14.08 3.34
N ASP A 188 0.84 -13.02 4.11
CA ASP A 188 0.19 -13.01 5.42
C ASP A 188 -1.19 -12.35 5.34
N LEU A 189 -1.38 -11.46 4.35
CA LEU A 189 -2.59 -10.70 4.16
C LEU A 189 -2.93 -10.55 2.67
N VAL A 190 -4.23 -10.57 2.36
CA VAL A 190 -4.77 -10.23 1.05
C VAL A 190 -5.68 -9.01 1.18
N LYS A 191 -5.43 -7.98 0.37
CA LYS A 191 -6.27 -6.78 0.27
C LYS A 191 -7.19 -6.93 -0.93
N ILE A 192 -8.48 -7.01 -0.68
CA ILE A 192 -9.51 -7.09 -1.75
C ILE A 192 -9.77 -5.67 -2.23
N ASP A 193 -9.55 -5.47 -3.53
CA ASP A 193 -9.67 -4.17 -4.18
C ASP A 193 -11.05 -3.54 -4.05
N GLN A 194 -11.07 -2.23 -3.96
CA GLN A 194 -12.27 -1.41 -3.85
C GLN A 194 -13.31 -1.63 -4.96
N SER A 195 -12.92 -2.11 -6.15
CA SER A 195 -13.86 -2.35 -7.25
C SER A 195 -14.90 -3.42 -6.92
N PHE A 196 -14.57 -4.39 -6.05
CA PHE A 196 -15.51 -5.38 -5.54
C PHE A 196 -16.35 -4.86 -4.36
N ILE A 197 -15.84 -3.89 -3.62
CA ILE A 197 -16.47 -3.39 -2.40
C ILE A 197 -17.48 -2.27 -2.72
N ARG A 198 -17.18 -1.38 -3.67
CA ARG A 198 -18.03 -0.23 -4.02
C ARG A 198 -19.45 -0.57 -4.41
N ASN A 199 -19.70 -1.75 -4.97
CA ASN A 199 -21.03 -2.18 -5.39
C ASN A 199 -21.57 -3.36 -4.57
N ILE A 200 -20.94 -3.69 -3.46
CA ILE A 200 -21.20 -4.94 -2.73
C ILE A 200 -22.63 -5.03 -2.20
N THR A 201 -23.25 -3.90 -1.88
CA THR A 201 -24.64 -3.81 -1.41
C THR A 201 -25.66 -4.00 -2.54
N HIS A 202 -25.26 -3.75 -3.80
CA HIS A 202 -26.16 -3.80 -4.97
C HIS A 202 -25.84 -4.92 -5.94
N SER A 203 -24.63 -5.50 -5.87
CA SER A 203 -24.17 -6.59 -6.74
C SER A 203 -24.10 -7.91 -5.99
N LYS A 204 -25.07 -8.80 -6.26
CA LYS A 204 -25.02 -10.17 -5.74
C LYS A 204 -23.76 -10.92 -6.21
N TYR A 205 -23.24 -10.59 -7.38
CA TYR A 205 -22.03 -11.19 -7.91
C TYR A 205 -20.81 -10.79 -7.05
N ASP A 206 -20.60 -9.49 -6.82
CA ASP A 206 -19.48 -8.99 -6.03
C ASP A 206 -19.54 -9.52 -4.60
N TYR A 207 -20.73 -9.50 -3.98
CA TYR A 207 -20.95 -10.09 -2.66
C TYR A 207 -20.54 -11.57 -2.58
N LEU A 208 -20.94 -12.38 -3.57
CA LEU A 208 -20.60 -13.80 -3.60
C LEU A 208 -19.10 -14.03 -3.85
N VAL A 209 -18.50 -13.26 -4.74
CA VAL A 209 -17.05 -13.35 -5.02
C VAL A 209 -16.26 -13.03 -3.77
N VAL A 210 -16.53 -11.88 -3.12
CA VAL A 210 -15.83 -11.46 -1.90
C VAL A 210 -16.03 -12.49 -0.79
N LYS A 211 -17.26 -13.00 -0.60
CA LYS A 211 -17.57 -14.02 0.40
C LYS A 211 -16.74 -15.30 0.18
N GLN A 212 -16.80 -15.87 -1.02
CA GLN A 212 -16.13 -17.13 -1.31
C GLN A 212 -14.61 -16.99 -1.25
N PHE A 213 -14.10 -15.85 -1.69
CA PHE A 213 -12.67 -15.56 -1.61
C PHE A 213 -12.21 -15.42 -0.16
N THR A 214 -12.98 -14.72 0.69
CA THR A 214 -12.66 -14.58 2.11
C THR A 214 -12.62 -15.93 2.82
N GLU A 215 -13.61 -16.80 2.58
CA GLU A 215 -13.66 -18.16 3.13
C GLU A 215 -12.44 -18.99 2.67
N LEU A 216 -12.04 -18.86 1.41
CA LEU A 216 -10.87 -19.52 0.86
C LEU A 216 -9.58 -19.00 1.51
N ALA A 217 -9.40 -17.68 1.60
CA ALA A 217 -8.23 -17.05 2.21
C ALA A 217 -8.06 -17.49 3.67
N HIS A 218 -9.13 -17.47 4.46
CA HIS A 218 -9.09 -17.96 5.85
C HIS A 218 -8.76 -19.46 5.93
N SER A 219 -9.25 -20.28 5.00
CA SER A 219 -8.91 -21.72 4.94
C SER A 219 -7.42 -21.97 4.65
N LEU A 220 -6.75 -20.97 4.06
CA LEU A 220 -5.30 -20.96 3.79
C LEU A 220 -4.49 -20.24 4.89
N ASN A 221 -5.12 -19.86 5.99
CA ASN A 221 -4.54 -19.08 7.10
C ASN A 221 -4.03 -17.70 6.69
N LEU A 222 -4.65 -17.09 5.68
CA LEU A 222 -4.42 -15.70 5.29
C LEU A 222 -5.41 -14.80 6.02
N THR A 223 -4.98 -13.60 6.40
CA THR A 223 -5.88 -12.54 6.82
C THR A 223 -6.39 -11.76 5.61
N VAL A 224 -7.56 -11.14 5.75
CA VAL A 224 -8.22 -10.41 4.65
C VAL A 224 -8.49 -8.97 5.08
N CYS A 225 -8.10 -8.04 4.22
CA CYS A 225 -8.45 -6.62 4.33
C CYS A 225 -9.40 -6.24 3.18
N TYR A 226 -10.48 -5.54 3.48
CA TYR A 226 -11.34 -4.96 2.46
C TYR A 226 -11.01 -3.49 2.28
N GLU A 227 -10.84 -3.08 1.03
CA GLU A 227 -10.54 -1.71 0.66
C GLU A 227 -11.75 -0.98 0.11
N GLY A 228 -11.75 0.36 0.23
CA GLY A 228 -12.76 1.20 -0.38
C GLY A 228 -14.14 1.12 0.27
N VAL A 229 -14.23 0.77 1.56
CA VAL A 229 -15.47 0.92 2.32
C VAL A 229 -15.72 2.42 2.54
N GLU A 230 -16.77 2.97 1.92
CA GLU A 230 -17.03 4.41 1.94
C GLU A 230 -18.28 4.79 2.72
N THR A 231 -19.29 3.92 2.79
CA THR A 231 -20.58 4.20 3.43
C THR A 231 -20.86 3.28 4.62
N GLU A 232 -21.77 3.71 5.48
CA GLU A 232 -22.27 2.87 6.59
C GLU A 232 -22.98 1.61 6.08
N GLU A 233 -23.64 1.69 4.93
CA GLU A 233 -24.31 0.56 4.30
C GLU A 233 -23.30 -0.49 3.83
N ASP A 234 -22.24 -0.06 3.14
CA ASP A 234 -21.12 -0.94 2.75
C ASP A 234 -20.51 -1.59 3.99
N PHE A 235 -20.22 -0.78 5.01
CA PHE A 235 -19.62 -1.27 6.24
C PHE A 235 -20.47 -2.36 6.91
N LYS A 236 -21.78 -2.15 7.06
CA LYS A 236 -22.69 -3.16 7.60
C LYS A 236 -22.73 -4.43 6.75
N CYS A 237 -22.74 -4.28 5.44
CA CYS A 237 -22.71 -5.41 4.51
C CYS A 237 -21.44 -6.24 4.66
N VAL A 238 -20.27 -5.60 4.63
CA VAL A 238 -18.98 -6.28 4.67
C VAL A 238 -18.68 -6.93 6.02
N LEU A 239 -19.19 -6.40 7.13
CA LEU A 239 -19.04 -7.04 8.44
C LEU A 239 -19.62 -8.46 8.47
N GLY A 240 -20.70 -8.71 7.72
CA GLY A 240 -21.28 -10.04 7.57
C GLY A 240 -20.37 -11.07 6.89
N LEU A 241 -19.38 -10.61 6.14
CA LEU A 241 -18.40 -11.42 5.43
C LEU A 241 -17.14 -11.72 6.26
N LYS A 242 -17.02 -11.16 7.48
CA LYS A 242 -15.98 -11.41 8.47
C LYS A 242 -14.56 -11.09 8.00
N PRO A 243 -14.30 -9.88 7.48
CA PRO A 243 -12.91 -9.46 7.22
C PRO A 243 -12.12 -9.35 8.54
N ASP A 244 -10.79 -9.47 8.46
CA ASP A 244 -9.91 -9.22 9.61
C ASP A 244 -9.63 -7.72 9.75
N TYR A 245 -9.51 -7.04 8.59
CA TYR A 245 -9.22 -5.61 8.51
C TYR A 245 -10.14 -4.93 7.49
N ILE A 246 -10.36 -3.65 7.72
CA ILE A 246 -11.06 -2.78 6.77
C ILE A 246 -10.28 -1.47 6.62
N GLN A 247 -10.22 -0.98 5.39
CA GLN A 247 -9.67 0.31 5.01
C GLN A 247 -10.63 1.02 4.08
N GLY A 248 -10.86 2.32 4.30
CA GLY A 248 -11.76 3.07 3.44
C GLY A 248 -12.13 4.44 4.01
N TYR A 249 -12.78 5.25 3.16
CA TYR A 249 -13.16 6.63 3.50
C TYR A 249 -14.25 6.72 4.56
N TYR A 250 -14.92 5.61 4.84
CA TYR A 250 -15.84 5.52 5.99
C TYR A 250 -15.13 5.85 7.31
N PHE A 251 -13.88 5.44 7.46
CA PHE A 251 -13.09 5.75 8.65
C PHE A 251 -12.30 7.04 8.50
N SER A 252 -11.48 7.13 7.44
CA SER A 252 -10.74 8.34 7.07
C SER A 252 -10.20 8.24 5.65
N ARG A 253 -10.10 9.38 4.99
CA ARG A 253 -9.22 9.53 3.84
C ARG A 253 -7.77 9.50 4.28
N PRO A 254 -6.80 9.24 3.38
CA PRO A 254 -5.39 9.49 3.70
C PRO A 254 -5.17 10.93 4.16
N VAL A 255 -4.53 11.11 5.32
CA VAL A 255 -4.29 12.41 5.94
C VAL A 255 -2.84 12.56 6.39
N PRO A 256 -2.29 13.77 6.53
CA PRO A 256 -0.97 14.01 7.13
C PRO A 256 -0.84 13.42 8.54
N ALA A 257 0.40 13.19 9.00
CA ALA A 257 0.66 12.55 10.29
C ALA A 257 -0.01 13.25 11.47
N GLU A 258 0.05 14.58 11.53
CA GLU A 258 -0.56 15.37 12.61
C GLU A 258 -2.08 15.21 12.66
N GLU A 259 -2.72 15.19 11.49
CA GLU A 259 -4.17 14.99 11.41
C GLU A 259 -4.54 13.55 11.77
N PHE A 260 -3.72 12.56 11.37
CA PHE A 260 -3.91 11.16 11.74
C PHE A 260 -3.83 10.98 13.28
N GLU A 261 -2.86 11.62 13.93
CA GLU A 261 -2.70 11.60 15.39
C GLU A 261 -3.94 12.14 16.11
N GLN A 262 -4.53 13.20 15.59
CA GLN A 262 -5.71 13.82 16.19
C GLN A 262 -7.00 13.03 15.97
N LYS A 263 -7.18 12.43 14.78
CA LYS A 263 -8.45 11.85 14.34
C LYS A 263 -8.51 10.33 14.44
N CYS A 264 -7.37 9.66 14.32
CA CYS A 264 -7.33 8.21 14.14
C CYS A 264 -6.54 7.49 15.24
N LEU A 265 -5.46 8.09 15.75
CA LEU A 265 -4.59 7.42 16.70
C LEU A 265 -5.26 7.30 18.07
N ASP A 266 -5.33 6.05 18.58
CA ASP A 266 -5.97 5.70 19.87
C ASP A 266 -7.45 6.11 19.99
N GLN A 267 -8.12 6.34 18.85
CA GLN A 267 -9.54 6.60 18.87
C GLN A 267 -10.34 5.28 18.85
N PRO A 268 -11.42 5.18 19.65
CA PRO A 268 -12.31 4.02 19.60
C PRO A 268 -13.05 4.01 18.26
N VAL A 269 -13.05 2.85 17.59
CA VAL A 269 -13.90 2.65 16.41
C VAL A 269 -15.26 2.14 16.89
N VAL A 270 -16.29 2.93 16.68
CA VAL A 270 -17.67 2.56 17.02
C VAL A 270 -18.29 1.81 15.85
N PHE A 271 -18.83 0.63 16.12
CA PHE A 271 -19.53 -0.24 15.16
C PHE A 271 -21.00 -0.30 15.53
#